data_6a0f5a2ec9d1707b825a4fa9f7e5a6a8
#
_entry.id   6a0f5a2ec9d1707b825a4fa9f7e5a6a8
#
_cell.length_a   1.000
_cell.length_b   1.000
_cell.length_c   1.000
_cell.angle_alpha   90.00
_cell.angle_beta   90.00
_cell.angle_gamma   90.00
#
_symmetry.space_group_name_H-M   'P 1'
#
loop_
_entity.id
_entity.type
_entity.pdbx_description
1 polymer ?
#
loop_
_entity_poly.entity_id
_entity_poly.type
_entity_poly.pdbx_seq_one_letter_code
_entity_poly.pdbx_strand_id
1 'polypeptide(L)'
;MVPGTAMALGRGDMPHDLTQLVVEAAVGLSYGFWGCVAAGATFKSTGRKRTKPGRAIIAQHREDLRQTEVITGQHVELWKAGQDTPVARELSRMAALWDNLQELDELVVDWPSLRARIRTASRV
;
A
#
# COMPACT_ATOMS: atom_id res chain seq x y z
N MET A 1 9.50 7.80 11.48
CA MET A 1 8.44 6.91 10.95
C MET A 1 8.88 5.47 11.06
N VAL A 2 8.01 4.58 11.50
CA VAL A 2 8.34 3.16 11.71
C VAL A 2 8.08 2.39 10.43
N PRO A 3 9.08 1.66 9.89
CA PRO A 3 8.84 0.80 8.73
C PRO A 3 7.77 -0.27 9.03
N GLY A 4 7.06 -0.66 8.01
CA GLY A 4 6.00 -1.65 8.12
C GLY A 4 6.06 -2.66 7.00
N THR A 5 5.21 -3.66 7.08
CA THR A 5 5.08 -4.71 6.08
C THR A 5 3.61 -4.92 5.75
N ALA A 6 3.29 -4.99 4.47
CA ALA A 6 1.95 -5.33 4.00
C ALA A 6 1.99 -6.68 3.29
N MET A 7 0.91 -7.45 3.43
CA MET A 7 0.78 -8.75 2.79
C MET A 7 -0.54 -8.83 2.04
N ALA A 8 -0.51 -9.46 0.85
CA ALA A 8 -1.71 -9.66 0.04
C ALA A 8 -1.67 -11.01 -0.64
N LEU A 9 -2.83 -11.65 -0.74
CA LEU A 9 -2.99 -12.91 -1.48
C LEU A 9 -3.21 -12.60 -2.96
N GLY A 10 -2.54 -13.38 -3.83
CA GLY A 10 -2.60 -13.19 -5.27
C GLY A 10 -3.89 -13.69 -5.89
N ARG A 11 -4.90 -12.83 -5.96
CA ARG A 11 -6.18 -13.10 -6.63
C ARG A 11 -6.68 -11.87 -7.35
N GLY A 12 -7.09 -12.05 -8.59
CA GLY A 12 -7.68 -10.96 -9.39
C GLY A 12 -6.75 -9.79 -9.60
N ASP A 13 -7.30 -8.60 -9.66
CA ASP A 13 -6.54 -7.38 -9.87
C ASP A 13 -5.74 -7.00 -8.62
N MET A 14 -4.64 -6.27 -8.83
CA MET A 14 -3.85 -5.76 -7.74
C MET A 14 -4.72 -4.92 -6.79
N PRO A 15 -4.72 -5.22 -5.47
CA PRO A 15 -5.58 -4.51 -4.54
C PRO A 15 -5.30 -3.02 -4.49
N HIS A 16 -6.34 -2.22 -4.29
CA HIS A 16 -6.22 -0.78 -4.13
C HIS A 16 -5.26 -0.41 -2.99
N ASP A 17 -5.29 -1.13 -1.89
CA ASP A 17 -4.42 -0.88 -0.74
C ASP A 17 -2.94 -1.04 -1.11
N LEU A 18 -2.62 -2.02 -1.95
CA LEU A 18 -1.25 -2.21 -2.42
C LEU A 18 -0.84 -1.09 -3.38
N THR A 19 -1.75 -0.67 -4.27
CA THR A 19 -1.52 0.47 -5.16
C THR A 19 -1.21 1.73 -4.34
N GLN A 20 -1.99 1.98 -3.31
CA GLN A 20 -1.80 3.13 -2.43
C GLN A 20 -0.48 3.06 -1.67
N LEU A 21 -0.09 1.88 -1.20
CA LEU A 21 1.20 1.65 -0.55
C LEU A 21 2.36 2.07 -1.47
N VAL A 22 2.31 1.64 -2.72
CA VAL A 22 3.34 1.95 -3.70
C VAL A 22 3.45 3.45 -3.93
N VAL A 23 2.32 4.13 -4.14
CA VAL A 23 2.30 5.58 -4.38
C VAL A 23 2.83 6.34 -3.17
N GLU A 24 2.34 6.01 -1.98
CA GLU A 24 2.78 6.68 -0.75
C GLU A 24 4.27 6.54 -0.53
N ALA A 25 4.81 5.34 -0.71
CA ALA A 25 6.22 5.08 -0.53
C ALA A 25 7.07 5.78 -1.60
N ALA A 26 6.66 5.71 -2.87
CA ALA A 26 7.41 6.29 -3.98
C ALA A 26 7.42 7.83 -3.94
N VAL A 27 6.32 8.44 -3.49
CA VAL A 27 6.23 9.91 -3.34
C VAL A 27 6.87 10.38 -2.03
N GLY A 28 6.94 9.50 -1.03
CA GLY A 28 7.51 9.83 0.28
C GLY A 28 6.50 10.46 1.23
N LEU A 29 5.24 10.04 1.14
CA LEU A 29 4.17 10.54 2.01
C LEU A 29 4.24 9.89 3.38
N SER A 30 4.60 10.67 4.40
CA SER A 30 4.85 10.16 5.75
C SER A 30 3.59 9.79 6.51
N TYR A 31 2.50 10.50 6.28
CA TYR A 31 1.25 10.34 7.02
C TYR A 31 0.04 10.14 6.10
N GLY A 32 0.22 9.39 5.02
CA GLY A 32 -0.88 8.83 4.27
C GLY A 32 -1.48 7.64 5.00
N PHE A 33 -2.24 6.82 4.30
CA PHE A 33 -2.89 5.65 4.89
C PHE A 33 -1.86 4.73 5.59
N TRP A 34 -0.82 4.33 4.88
CA TRP A 34 0.17 3.39 5.42
C TRP A 34 1.07 4.04 6.47
N GLY A 35 1.37 5.33 6.34
CA GLY A 35 2.11 6.06 7.38
C GLY A 35 1.33 6.12 8.67
N CYS A 36 0.03 6.35 8.61
CA CYS A 36 -0.83 6.34 9.79
C CYS A 36 -0.93 4.93 10.39
N VAL A 37 -1.06 3.89 9.56
CA VAL A 37 -1.07 2.50 10.04
C VAL A 37 0.23 2.18 10.77
N ALA A 38 1.38 2.57 10.21
CA ALA A 38 2.68 2.37 10.86
C ALA A 38 2.79 3.11 12.19
N ALA A 39 2.11 4.25 12.32
CA ALA A 39 2.07 5.03 13.57
C ALA A 39 1.07 4.48 14.60
N GLY A 40 0.29 3.46 14.23
CA GLY A 40 -0.66 2.81 15.14
C GLY A 40 -2.13 3.09 14.86
N ALA A 41 -2.45 3.78 13.75
CA ALA A 41 -3.84 4.03 13.37
C ALA A 41 -4.59 2.72 13.12
N THR A 42 -5.87 2.70 13.50
CA THR A 42 -6.71 1.53 13.33
C THR A 42 -7.89 1.88 12.44
N PHE A 43 -7.77 1.57 11.15
CA PHE A 43 -8.83 1.76 10.17
C PHE A 43 -9.73 0.53 10.11
N LYS A 44 -11.00 0.75 9.84
CA LYS A 44 -11.95 -0.34 9.66
C LYS A 44 -11.53 -1.29 8.54
N SER A 45 -10.98 -0.74 7.47
CA SER A 45 -10.56 -1.49 6.28
C SER A 45 -9.41 -2.47 6.52
N THR A 46 -8.64 -2.30 7.60
CA THR A 46 -7.52 -3.22 7.90
C THR A 46 -7.98 -4.48 8.64
N GLY A 47 -9.26 -4.59 8.99
CA GLY A 47 -9.78 -5.73 9.74
C GLY A 47 -9.36 -5.77 11.20
N ARG A 48 -8.60 -4.80 11.67
CA ARG A 48 -8.17 -4.73 13.07
C ARG A 48 -9.23 -4.05 13.92
N LYS A 49 -9.31 -4.45 15.20
CA LYS A 49 -10.19 -3.79 16.16
C LYS A 49 -9.78 -2.31 16.27
N ARG A 50 -10.75 -1.41 16.11
CA ARG A 50 -10.50 0.02 16.23
C ARG A 50 -10.28 0.37 17.69
N THR A 51 -9.17 1.05 17.97
CA THR A 51 -8.81 1.50 19.31
C THR A 51 -8.97 3.01 19.43
N LYS A 52 -9.15 3.52 20.65
CA LYS A 52 -9.23 4.96 20.89
C LYS A 52 -7.94 5.68 20.45
N PRO A 53 -6.73 5.20 20.83
CA PRO A 53 -5.49 5.82 20.35
C PRO A 53 -5.34 5.75 18.82
N GLY A 54 -5.73 4.63 18.21
CA GLY A 54 -5.66 4.47 16.75
C GLY A 54 -6.57 5.43 16.00
N ARG A 55 -7.78 5.67 16.52
CA ARG A 55 -8.70 6.65 15.94
C ARG A 55 -8.19 8.08 16.12
N ALA A 56 -7.52 8.37 17.23
CA ALA A 56 -6.94 9.69 17.47
C ALA A 56 -5.87 10.02 16.42
N ILE A 57 -5.06 9.04 16.01
CA ILE A 57 -4.06 9.21 14.96
C ILE A 57 -4.73 9.56 13.63
N ILE A 58 -5.83 8.89 13.29
CA ILE A 58 -6.59 9.20 12.08
C ILE A 58 -7.11 10.63 12.11
N ALA A 59 -7.68 11.05 13.24
CA ALA A 59 -8.21 12.41 13.39
C ALA A 59 -7.10 13.45 13.27
N GLN A 60 -5.92 13.18 13.84
CA GLN A 60 -4.75 14.07 13.79
C GLN A 60 -4.25 14.28 12.37
N HIS A 61 -4.32 13.24 11.52
CA HIS A 61 -3.76 13.26 10.16
C HIS A 61 -4.84 13.29 9.08
N ARG A 62 -6.05 13.76 9.42
CA ARG A 62 -7.18 13.77 8.47
C ARG A 62 -6.87 14.50 7.18
N GLU A 63 -6.23 15.67 7.25
CA GLU A 63 -5.87 16.44 6.06
C GLU A 63 -4.78 15.74 5.25
N ASP A 64 -3.78 15.16 5.91
CA ASP A 64 -2.74 14.36 5.24
C ASP A 64 -3.36 13.19 4.49
N LEU A 65 -4.33 12.49 5.10
CA LEU A 65 -5.03 11.38 4.48
C LEU A 65 -5.82 11.82 3.25
N ARG A 66 -6.50 12.96 3.36
CA ARG A 66 -7.27 13.51 2.23
C ARG A 66 -6.36 13.86 1.07
N GLN A 67 -5.25 14.53 1.33
CA GLN A 67 -4.28 14.88 0.29
C GLN A 67 -3.64 13.64 -0.33
N THR A 68 -3.37 12.63 0.47
CA THR A 68 -2.81 11.35 -0.01
C THR A 68 -3.74 10.69 -1.01
N GLU A 69 -5.05 10.68 -0.76
CA GLU A 69 -6.01 10.11 -1.70
C GLU A 69 -6.00 10.84 -3.03
N VAL A 70 -5.94 12.18 -3.01
CA VAL A 70 -5.86 12.97 -4.23
C VAL A 70 -4.58 12.67 -5.00
N ILE A 71 -3.44 12.65 -4.32
CA ILE A 71 -2.13 12.38 -4.92
C ILE A 71 -2.11 10.95 -5.50
N THR A 72 -2.61 9.97 -4.76
CA THR A 72 -2.68 8.59 -5.23
C THR A 72 -3.51 8.51 -6.52
N GLY A 73 -4.68 9.13 -6.53
CA GLY A 73 -5.53 9.14 -7.71
C GLY A 73 -4.84 9.76 -8.92
N GLN A 74 -4.13 10.85 -8.74
CA GLN A 74 -3.39 11.50 -9.83
C GLN A 74 -2.33 10.58 -10.43
N HIS A 75 -1.54 9.91 -9.59
CA HIS A 75 -0.49 9.01 -10.06
C HIS A 75 -1.05 7.75 -10.72
N VAL A 76 -2.15 7.23 -10.20
CA VAL A 76 -2.81 6.07 -10.82
C VAL A 76 -3.35 6.44 -12.20
N GLU A 77 -3.94 7.62 -12.36
CA GLU A 77 -4.43 8.07 -13.66
C GLU A 77 -3.28 8.23 -14.68
N LEU A 78 -2.14 8.79 -14.26
CA LEU A 78 -0.96 8.90 -15.11
C LEU A 78 -0.46 7.52 -15.53
N TRP A 79 -0.43 6.58 -14.61
CA TRP A 79 -0.03 5.20 -14.88
C TRP A 79 -0.96 4.53 -15.89
N LYS A 80 -2.27 4.65 -15.69
CA LYS A 80 -3.27 4.08 -16.60
C LYS A 80 -3.21 4.71 -17.99
N ALA A 81 -2.82 5.98 -18.06
CA ALA A 81 -2.66 6.69 -19.32
C ALA A 81 -1.34 6.34 -20.04
N GLY A 82 -0.51 5.47 -19.47
CA GLY A 82 0.76 5.07 -20.06
C GLY A 82 1.88 6.07 -19.91
N GLN A 83 1.72 7.06 -19.02
CA GLN A 83 2.76 8.04 -18.77
C GLN A 83 3.92 7.43 -18.00
N ASP A 84 5.15 7.73 -18.42
CA ASP A 84 6.36 7.22 -17.77
C ASP A 84 6.79 8.15 -16.65
N THR A 85 6.44 7.79 -15.42
CA THR A 85 6.84 8.50 -14.21
C THR A 85 7.55 7.52 -13.27
N PRO A 86 8.38 8.01 -12.32
CA PRO A 86 8.98 7.11 -11.32
C PRO A 86 7.94 6.29 -10.56
N VAL A 87 6.81 6.90 -10.21
CA VAL A 87 5.71 6.20 -9.52
C VAL A 87 5.09 5.15 -10.44
N ALA A 88 4.86 5.48 -11.71
CA ALA A 88 4.30 4.54 -12.69
C ALA A 88 5.22 3.32 -12.88
N ARG A 89 6.53 3.51 -12.87
CA ARG A 89 7.48 2.40 -12.94
C ARG A 89 7.37 1.48 -11.74
N GLU A 90 7.24 2.05 -10.55
CA GLU A 90 7.04 1.25 -9.33
C GLU A 90 5.71 0.51 -9.34
N LEU A 91 4.64 1.16 -9.80
CA LEU A 91 3.34 0.53 -9.96
C LEU A 91 3.41 -0.63 -10.95
N SER A 92 4.08 -0.45 -12.08
CA SER A 92 4.25 -1.51 -13.09
C SER A 92 5.07 -2.67 -12.55
N ARG A 93 6.13 -2.39 -11.79
CA ARG A 93 6.97 -3.43 -11.16
C ARG A 93 6.14 -4.26 -10.18
N MET A 94 5.35 -3.59 -9.35
CA MET A 94 4.53 -4.26 -8.35
C MET A 94 3.40 -5.07 -9.01
N ALA A 95 2.78 -4.50 -10.06
CA ALA A 95 1.74 -5.21 -10.82
C ALA A 95 2.28 -6.47 -11.48
N ALA A 96 3.51 -6.43 -12.00
CA ALA A 96 4.15 -7.62 -12.59
C ALA A 96 4.39 -8.70 -11.54
N LEU A 97 4.82 -8.33 -10.35
CA LEU A 97 4.96 -9.28 -9.24
C LEU A 97 3.62 -9.88 -8.84
N TRP A 98 2.58 -9.04 -8.77
CA TRP A 98 1.23 -9.49 -8.45
C TRP A 98 0.71 -10.49 -9.47
N ASP A 99 0.89 -10.19 -10.76
CA ASP A 99 0.39 -11.04 -11.86
C ASP A 99 1.10 -12.40 -11.92
N ASN A 100 2.30 -12.50 -11.35
CA ASN A 100 3.06 -13.76 -11.31
C ASN A 100 2.76 -14.62 -10.08
N LEU A 101 1.90 -14.15 -9.18
CA LEU A 101 1.52 -14.93 -8.00
C LEU A 101 0.66 -16.13 -8.40
N GLN A 102 0.95 -17.26 -7.78
CA GLN A 102 0.13 -18.47 -7.87
C GLN A 102 -0.99 -18.38 -6.82
N GLU A 103 -2.01 -19.22 -6.96
CA GLU A 103 -3.05 -19.32 -5.95
C GLU A 103 -2.43 -19.66 -4.59
N LEU A 104 -2.87 -18.95 -3.55
CA LEU A 104 -2.39 -19.06 -2.17
C LEU A 104 -0.99 -18.48 -1.92
N ASP A 105 -0.30 -17.99 -2.92
CA ASP A 105 0.93 -17.22 -2.69
C ASP A 105 0.61 -15.87 -2.08
N GLU A 106 1.53 -15.37 -1.26
CA GLU A 106 1.41 -14.04 -0.66
C GLU A 106 2.50 -13.12 -1.20
N LEU A 107 2.13 -11.90 -1.55
CA LEU A 107 3.09 -10.84 -1.82
C LEU A 107 3.32 -10.08 -0.52
N VAL A 108 4.58 -10.03 -0.10
CA VAL A 108 4.98 -9.33 1.12
C VAL A 108 5.80 -8.11 0.70
N VAL A 109 5.35 -6.92 1.09
CA VAL A 109 5.99 -5.67 0.69
C VAL A 109 6.36 -4.88 1.94
N ASP A 110 7.63 -4.50 2.03
CA ASP A 110 8.11 -3.65 3.12
C ASP A 110 7.82 -2.18 2.76
N TRP A 111 7.37 -1.43 3.74
CA TRP A 111 7.09 -0.01 3.60
C TRP A 111 8.01 0.77 4.53
N PRO A 112 8.62 1.87 4.11
CA PRO A 112 8.47 2.55 2.82
C PRO A 112 9.47 2.14 1.74
N SER A 113 10.29 1.11 1.94
CA SER A 113 11.36 0.73 1.01
C SER A 113 10.84 0.14 -0.30
N LEU A 114 9.62 -0.39 -0.32
CA LEU A 114 9.01 -1.15 -1.42
C LEU A 114 9.78 -2.42 -1.76
N ARG A 115 10.57 -2.93 -0.84
CA ARG A 115 11.20 -4.24 -1.00
C ARG A 115 10.10 -5.30 -0.97
N ALA A 116 10.01 -6.09 -2.04
CA ALA A 116 8.93 -7.06 -2.20
C ALA A 116 9.49 -8.47 -2.31
N ARG A 117 8.74 -9.44 -1.78
CA ARG A 117 9.07 -10.86 -1.87
C ARG A 117 7.79 -11.68 -1.93
N ILE A 118 7.86 -12.83 -2.57
CA ILE A 118 6.73 -13.75 -2.65
C ILE A 118 6.94 -14.86 -1.63
N ARG A 119 5.93 -15.08 -0.79
CA ARG A 119 5.90 -16.19 0.14
C ARG A 119 4.95 -17.24 -0.40
N THR A 120 5.48 -18.39 -0.78
CA THR A 120 4.70 -19.49 -1.34
C THR A 120 4.00 -20.26 -0.22
N ALA A 121 2.80 -20.77 -0.51
CA ALA A 121 2.10 -21.64 0.43
C ALA A 121 2.94 -22.89 0.67
N SER A 122 2.99 -23.34 1.94
CA SER A 122 3.68 -24.57 2.29
C SER A 122 3.02 -25.75 1.59
N ARG A 123 3.78 -26.45 0.78
CA ARG A 123 3.34 -27.68 0.11
C ARG A 123 3.95 -28.86 0.85
N VAL A 124 3.10 -29.53 1.56
CA VAL A 124 3.52 -30.75 2.27
C VAL A 124 3.10 -31.94 1.44
#